data_0df04ae219640eabc5821816535c41b0
#
_entry.id   0df04ae219640eabc5821816535c41b0
#
_cell.length_a   1.000
_cell.length_b   1.000
_cell.length_c   1.000
_cell.angle_alpha   90.00
_cell.angle_beta   90.00
_cell.angle_gamma   90.00
#
_symmetry.space_group_name_H-M   'P 1'
#
loop_
_entity.id
_entity.type
_entity.pdbx_description
1 polymer ?
#
loop_
_entity_poly.entity_id
_entity_poly.type
_entity_poly.pdbx_seq_one_letter_code
_entity_poly.pdbx_strand_id
1 'polypeptide(L)'
;EKEAKGKVNTVQIQYYQSPCGKLILGSFENKLCMCDWVVSEERRTTIDKRIQKALNAQYAIENSEVITQTISQLDEYFSRQRTTFDIPLLLIGTEFQKSVWNELLNIPYGTTISYAQLSQRLDNPKAIRAVASSNGANSISILIPCHRVIGSDHKLTGYAGGLVAKKTVGLFRVRQPIFFTSYLNNPFKKIVSLYTQHSDTILKTII
;
A
#
# COMPACT_ATOMS: atom_id res chain seq x y z
N GLU A 1 -11.01 -44.60 -7.06
CA GLU A 1 -11.22 -43.35 -7.81
C GLU A 1 -10.20 -42.32 -7.31
N LYS A 2 -9.23 -41.99 -8.21
CA LYS A 2 -8.26 -40.94 -7.91
C LYS A 2 -8.97 -39.61 -8.13
N GLU A 3 -9.24 -38.86 -7.03
CA GLU A 3 -9.66 -37.48 -7.12
C GLU A 3 -8.64 -36.71 -7.98
N ALA A 4 -9.13 -36.09 -9.05
CA ALA A 4 -8.34 -35.22 -9.87
C ALA A 4 -7.87 -34.04 -8.99
N LYS A 5 -6.57 -33.98 -8.65
CA LYS A 5 -5.98 -32.82 -7.97
C LYS A 5 -6.30 -31.59 -8.82
N GLY A 6 -7.19 -30.74 -8.33
CA GLY A 6 -7.57 -29.50 -8.99
C GLY A 6 -6.31 -28.70 -9.38
N LYS A 7 -6.32 -28.10 -10.55
CA LYS A 7 -5.21 -27.28 -11.07
C LYS A 7 -4.94 -26.15 -10.07
N VAL A 8 -3.71 -26.08 -9.55
CA VAL A 8 -3.25 -24.99 -8.70
C VAL A 8 -3.01 -23.77 -9.57
N ASN A 9 -3.61 -22.65 -9.22
CA ASN A 9 -3.43 -21.38 -9.92
C ASN A 9 -2.06 -20.75 -9.60
N THR A 10 -1.70 -19.72 -10.36
CA THR A 10 -0.47 -18.96 -10.15
C THR A 10 -0.79 -17.49 -9.88
N VAL A 11 -0.28 -16.95 -8.79
CA VAL A 11 -0.18 -15.51 -8.55
C VAL A 11 1.22 -15.08 -8.95
N GLN A 12 1.31 -14.21 -9.95
CA GLN A 12 2.58 -13.61 -10.37
C GLN A 12 3.01 -12.58 -9.35
N ILE A 13 4.28 -12.62 -8.94
CA ILE A 13 4.81 -11.67 -7.95
C ILE A 13 6.08 -10.99 -8.44
N GLN A 14 6.26 -9.73 -8.03
CA GLN A 14 7.49 -8.96 -8.18
C GLN A 14 7.77 -8.14 -6.92
N TYR A 15 9.02 -7.80 -6.72
CA TYR A 15 9.43 -6.88 -5.66
C TYR A 15 9.65 -5.48 -6.22
N TYR A 16 9.23 -4.49 -5.45
CA TYR A 16 9.40 -3.08 -5.78
C TYR A 16 10.08 -2.34 -4.63
N GLN A 17 11.16 -1.61 -4.92
CA GLN A 17 11.86 -0.80 -3.94
C GLN A 17 11.31 0.63 -3.98
N SER A 18 10.48 0.97 -2.99
CA SER A 18 9.97 2.33 -2.83
C SER A 18 10.90 3.19 -1.96
N PRO A 19 10.74 4.52 -1.97
CA PRO A 19 11.42 5.42 -1.03
C PRO A 19 11.10 5.14 0.44
N CYS A 20 10.02 4.42 0.71
CA CYS A 20 9.54 4.12 2.05
C CYS A 20 9.87 2.70 2.51
N GLY A 21 10.48 1.88 1.65
CA GLY A 21 10.79 0.48 1.93
C GLY A 21 10.40 -0.47 0.79
N LYS A 22 10.72 -1.73 0.97
CA LYS A 22 10.47 -2.79 -0.02
C LYS A 22 9.02 -3.25 0.03
N LEU A 23 8.39 -3.34 -1.13
CA LEU A 23 7.05 -3.89 -1.34
C LEU A 23 7.11 -5.19 -2.15
N ILE A 24 6.14 -6.05 -1.94
CA ILE A 24 5.83 -7.18 -2.81
C ILE A 24 4.52 -6.88 -3.53
N LEU A 25 4.55 -6.99 -4.84
CA LEU A 25 3.39 -6.84 -5.72
C LEU A 25 2.92 -8.21 -6.16
N GLY A 26 1.62 -8.43 -6.25
CA GLY A 26 1.05 -9.69 -6.72
C GLY A 26 -0.15 -9.46 -7.60
N SER A 27 -0.24 -10.19 -8.71
CA SER A 27 -1.37 -10.14 -9.62
C SER A 27 -1.93 -11.52 -9.91
N PHE A 28 -3.23 -11.55 -10.13
CA PHE A 28 -4.00 -12.73 -10.52
C PHE A 28 -5.10 -12.31 -11.49
N GLU A 29 -5.21 -13.01 -12.63
CA GLU A 29 -6.22 -12.73 -13.67
C GLU A 29 -6.30 -11.24 -14.03
N ASN A 30 -5.16 -10.63 -14.34
CA ASN A 30 -5.03 -9.22 -14.72
C ASN A 30 -5.55 -8.22 -13.66
N LYS A 31 -5.58 -8.61 -12.39
CA LYS A 31 -5.92 -7.73 -11.25
C LYS A 31 -4.83 -7.79 -10.20
N LEU A 32 -4.55 -6.64 -9.59
CA LEU A 32 -3.63 -6.56 -8.47
C LEU A 32 -4.32 -7.10 -7.21
N CYS A 33 -3.78 -8.16 -6.62
CA CYS A 33 -4.27 -8.75 -5.37
C CYS A 33 -3.35 -8.45 -4.17
N MET A 34 -2.16 -7.92 -4.42
CA MET A 34 -1.18 -7.62 -3.38
C MET A 34 -0.27 -6.45 -3.79
N CYS A 35 -0.11 -5.52 -2.88
CA CYS A 35 0.93 -4.48 -2.83
C CYS A 35 1.23 -4.25 -1.35
N ASP A 36 2.13 -5.04 -0.77
CA ASP A 36 2.29 -5.09 0.68
C ASP A 36 3.75 -4.99 1.11
N TRP A 37 3.96 -4.50 2.33
CA TRP A 37 5.28 -4.23 2.88
C TRP A 37 6.03 -5.51 3.26
N VAL A 38 7.30 -5.58 2.89
CA VAL A 38 8.21 -6.67 3.25
C VAL A 38 8.98 -6.28 4.52
N VAL A 39 8.28 -6.21 5.66
CA VAL A 39 8.86 -5.75 6.93
C VAL A 39 8.71 -6.75 8.09
N SER A 40 7.76 -7.66 8.01
CA SER A 40 7.45 -8.64 9.05
C SER A 40 7.13 -9.99 8.43
N GLU A 41 7.85 -11.01 8.85
CA GLU A 41 7.61 -12.39 8.39
C GLU A 41 6.24 -12.91 8.86
N GLU A 42 5.84 -12.59 10.08
CA GLU A 42 4.54 -12.96 10.62
C GLU A 42 3.39 -12.38 9.78
N ARG A 43 3.50 -11.07 9.44
CA ARG A 43 2.53 -10.42 8.56
C ARG A 43 2.53 -11.07 7.18
N ARG A 44 3.69 -11.30 6.58
CA ARG A 44 3.78 -11.94 5.26
C ARG A 44 3.12 -13.31 5.27
N THR A 45 3.44 -14.14 6.26
CA THR A 45 2.82 -15.47 6.41
C THR A 45 1.30 -15.39 6.49
N THR A 46 0.75 -14.42 7.23
CA THR A 46 -0.70 -14.24 7.37
C THR A 46 -1.36 -13.81 6.06
N ILE A 47 -0.78 -12.84 5.37
CA ILE A 47 -1.31 -12.33 4.09
C ILE A 47 -1.18 -13.40 2.99
N ASP A 48 -0.02 -14.06 2.90
CA ASP A 48 0.24 -15.08 1.88
C ASP A 48 -0.69 -16.28 2.03
N LYS A 49 -0.86 -16.81 3.24
CA LYS A 49 -1.82 -17.88 3.50
C LYS A 49 -3.24 -17.50 3.08
N ARG A 50 -3.66 -16.25 3.37
CA ARG A 50 -5.00 -15.78 2.99
C ARG A 50 -5.16 -15.74 1.47
N ILE A 51 -4.21 -15.15 0.75
CA ILE A 51 -4.27 -15.00 -0.71
C ILE A 51 -4.19 -16.37 -1.39
N GLN A 52 -3.20 -17.19 -1.02
CA GLN A 52 -2.99 -18.51 -1.62
C GLN A 52 -4.19 -19.44 -1.39
N LYS A 53 -4.76 -19.43 -0.18
CA LYS A 53 -5.96 -20.21 0.13
C LYS A 53 -7.18 -19.74 -0.67
N ALA A 54 -7.42 -18.43 -0.72
CA ALA A 54 -8.59 -17.88 -1.40
C ALA A 54 -8.57 -18.11 -2.91
N LEU A 55 -7.38 -18.10 -3.52
CA LEU A 55 -7.20 -18.26 -4.96
C LEU A 55 -6.81 -19.70 -5.37
N ASN A 56 -6.65 -20.62 -4.41
CA ASN A 56 -6.04 -21.93 -4.63
C ASN A 56 -4.78 -21.81 -5.49
N ALA A 57 -3.83 -20.95 -5.07
CA ALA A 57 -2.70 -20.52 -5.89
C ALA A 57 -1.36 -20.65 -5.17
N GLN A 58 -0.30 -20.74 -5.97
CA GLN A 58 1.09 -20.60 -5.56
C GLN A 58 1.68 -19.31 -6.16
N TYR A 59 2.76 -18.81 -5.54
CA TYR A 59 3.47 -17.64 -6.05
C TYR A 59 4.54 -18.07 -7.06
N ALA A 60 4.64 -17.32 -8.16
CA ALA A 60 5.74 -17.41 -9.11
C ALA A 60 6.33 -16.01 -9.31
N ILE A 61 7.68 -15.93 -9.33
CA ILE A 61 8.39 -14.68 -9.64
C ILE A 61 8.32 -14.49 -11.16
N GLU A 62 7.25 -13.87 -11.59
CA GLU A 62 6.94 -13.59 -12.98
C GLU A 62 6.37 -12.19 -13.09
N ASN A 63 6.60 -11.52 -14.20
CA ASN A 63 6.00 -10.23 -14.46
C ASN A 63 4.60 -10.38 -15.07
N SER A 64 3.77 -9.35 -14.91
CA SER A 64 2.50 -9.19 -15.59
C SER A 64 2.31 -7.74 -16.01
N GLU A 65 1.39 -7.51 -16.94
CA GLU A 65 1.05 -6.16 -17.37
C GLU A 65 0.57 -5.30 -16.20
N VAL A 66 -0.29 -5.85 -15.34
CA VAL A 66 -0.80 -5.16 -14.15
C VAL A 66 0.31 -4.81 -13.16
N ILE A 67 1.30 -5.69 -12.95
CA ILE A 67 2.45 -5.38 -12.10
C ILE A 67 3.29 -4.25 -12.73
N THR A 68 3.56 -4.33 -14.05
CA THR A 68 4.30 -3.27 -14.75
C THR A 68 3.62 -1.93 -14.65
N GLN A 69 2.31 -1.87 -14.89
CA GLN A 69 1.50 -0.66 -14.73
C GLN A 69 1.50 -0.16 -13.28
N THR A 70 1.42 -1.07 -12.30
CA THR A 70 1.46 -0.71 -10.87
C THR A 70 2.80 -0.06 -10.52
N ILE A 71 3.92 -0.62 -10.98
CA ILE A 71 5.26 -0.05 -10.75
C ILE A 71 5.34 1.36 -11.34
N SER A 72 4.94 1.53 -12.61
CA SER A 72 4.93 2.85 -13.25
C SER A 72 4.09 3.87 -12.46
N GLN A 73 2.90 3.49 -12.03
CA GLN A 73 2.03 4.39 -11.26
C GLN A 73 2.55 4.66 -9.84
N LEU A 74 3.25 3.71 -9.22
CA LEU A 74 3.93 3.94 -7.93
C LEU A 74 5.10 4.93 -8.10
N ASP A 75 5.89 4.83 -9.17
CA ASP A 75 6.97 5.77 -9.47
C ASP A 75 6.43 7.19 -9.68
N GLU A 76 5.33 7.33 -10.45
CA GLU A 76 4.63 8.61 -10.62
C GLU A 76 4.06 9.14 -9.29
N TYR A 77 3.52 8.27 -8.43
CA TYR A 77 3.01 8.67 -7.12
C TYR A 77 4.12 9.18 -6.21
N PHE A 78 5.25 8.46 -6.13
CA PHE A 78 6.38 8.86 -5.31
C PHE A 78 7.13 10.08 -5.87
N SER A 79 7.07 10.31 -7.18
CA SER A 79 7.57 11.56 -7.82
C SER A 79 6.56 12.70 -7.81
N ARG A 80 5.37 12.53 -7.17
CA ARG A 80 4.28 13.52 -7.05
C ARG A 80 3.61 13.90 -8.37
N GLN A 81 3.76 13.08 -9.38
CA GLN A 81 3.10 13.27 -10.69
C GLN A 81 1.69 12.67 -10.71
N ARG A 82 1.38 11.76 -9.76
CA ARG A 82 0.11 11.07 -9.64
C ARG A 82 -0.45 11.16 -8.22
N THR A 83 -1.77 11.24 -8.10
CA THR A 83 -2.49 11.23 -6.80
C THR A 83 -3.52 10.11 -6.69
N THR A 84 -3.85 9.46 -7.80
CA THR A 84 -4.83 8.37 -7.92
C THR A 84 -4.24 7.21 -8.70
N PHE A 85 -4.83 6.03 -8.58
CA PHE A 85 -4.37 4.82 -9.27
C PHE A 85 -5.48 4.25 -10.15
N ASP A 86 -5.13 3.83 -11.37
CA ASP A 86 -6.02 3.23 -12.37
C ASP A 86 -5.69 1.74 -12.55
N ILE A 87 -5.51 1.04 -11.45
CA ILE A 87 -5.14 -0.38 -11.44
C ILE A 87 -6.37 -1.20 -11.03
N PRO A 88 -6.76 -2.23 -11.81
CA PRO A 88 -7.84 -3.13 -11.41
C PRO A 88 -7.42 -3.92 -10.17
N LEU A 89 -8.23 -3.87 -9.11
CA LEU A 89 -7.95 -4.49 -7.83
C LEU A 89 -8.77 -5.77 -7.64
N LEU A 90 -8.14 -6.79 -7.03
CA LEU A 90 -8.80 -7.99 -6.53
C LEU A 90 -8.71 -8.01 -5.00
N LEU A 91 -9.80 -7.67 -4.33
CA LEU A 91 -9.87 -7.63 -2.88
C LEU A 91 -10.09 -9.02 -2.30
N ILE A 92 -9.14 -9.52 -1.52
CA ILE A 92 -9.18 -10.84 -0.90
C ILE A 92 -9.29 -10.69 0.61
N GLY A 93 -10.48 -10.92 1.14
CA GLY A 93 -10.82 -10.78 2.54
C GLY A 93 -12.28 -11.11 2.81
N THR A 94 -12.73 -10.94 4.06
CA THR A 94 -14.15 -11.07 4.43
C THR A 94 -14.95 -9.91 3.81
N GLU A 95 -16.27 -10.05 3.73
CA GLU A 95 -17.14 -8.99 3.20
C GLU A 95 -17.01 -7.70 4.03
N PHE A 96 -16.89 -7.81 5.34
CA PHE A 96 -16.64 -6.65 6.19
C PHE A 96 -15.27 -5.99 5.89
N GLN A 97 -14.21 -6.77 5.69
CA GLN A 97 -12.91 -6.21 5.29
C GLN A 97 -12.99 -5.50 3.94
N LYS A 98 -13.67 -6.09 2.96
CA LYS A 98 -13.87 -5.49 1.64
C LYS A 98 -14.67 -4.19 1.73
N SER A 99 -15.72 -4.12 2.57
CA SER A 99 -16.47 -2.88 2.77
C SER A 99 -15.60 -1.77 3.36
N VAL A 100 -14.75 -2.10 4.34
CA VAL A 100 -13.77 -1.15 4.89
C VAL A 100 -12.81 -0.67 3.81
N TRP A 101 -12.23 -1.59 3.02
CA TRP A 101 -11.25 -1.23 1.99
C TRP A 101 -11.86 -0.40 0.84
N ASN A 102 -13.10 -0.68 0.46
CA ASN A 102 -13.84 0.13 -0.52
C ASN A 102 -14.08 1.55 0.03
N GLU A 103 -14.44 1.70 1.32
CA GLU A 103 -14.62 3.02 1.91
C GLU A 103 -13.29 3.79 2.04
N LEU A 104 -12.15 3.09 2.23
CA LEU A 104 -10.84 3.73 2.20
C LEU A 104 -10.55 4.42 0.86
N LEU A 105 -10.99 3.82 -0.27
CA LEU A 105 -10.80 4.41 -1.61
C LEU A 105 -11.51 5.75 -1.77
N ASN A 106 -12.57 6.00 -0.98
CA ASN A 106 -13.32 7.26 -0.96
C ASN A 106 -12.63 8.38 -0.16
N ILE A 107 -11.49 8.11 0.51
CA ILE A 107 -10.75 9.13 1.24
C ILE A 107 -9.88 9.92 0.25
N PRO A 108 -10.13 11.22 0.03
CA PRO A 108 -9.39 12.00 -0.95
C PRO A 108 -7.89 12.07 -0.64
N TYR A 109 -7.09 12.24 -1.69
CA TYR A 109 -5.66 12.53 -1.56
C TYR A 109 -5.48 13.83 -0.75
N GLY A 110 -4.52 13.83 0.17
CA GLY A 110 -4.24 15.00 1.00
C GLY A 110 -5.07 15.08 2.27
N THR A 111 -6.07 14.22 2.47
CA THR A 111 -6.92 14.23 3.66
C THR A 111 -6.65 13.04 4.59
N THR A 112 -7.08 13.16 5.82
CA THR A 112 -7.11 12.06 6.79
C THR A 112 -8.44 12.03 7.50
N ILE A 113 -8.86 10.83 7.90
CA ILE A 113 -10.02 10.64 8.78
C ILE A 113 -9.63 9.80 10.00
N SER A 114 -10.41 9.88 11.06
CA SER A 114 -10.23 8.98 12.20
C SER A 114 -10.90 7.62 11.98
N TYR A 115 -10.47 6.61 12.75
CA TYR A 115 -11.16 5.31 12.77
C TYR A 115 -12.63 5.43 13.15
N ALA A 116 -12.98 6.38 14.02
CA ALA A 116 -14.36 6.66 14.40
C ALA A 116 -15.16 7.20 13.21
N GLN A 117 -14.60 8.16 12.46
CA GLN A 117 -15.24 8.68 11.24
C GLN A 117 -15.39 7.61 10.16
N LEU A 118 -14.38 6.75 9.97
CA LEU A 118 -14.49 5.63 9.04
C LEU A 118 -15.58 4.64 9.46
N SER A 119 -15.70 4.36 10.76
CA SER A 119 -16.74 3.51 11.32
C SER A 119 -18.15 4.10 11.13
N GLN A 120 -18.29 5.42 11.25
CA GLN A 120 -19.55 6.14 10.95
C GLN A 120 -19.94 6.05 9.49
N ARG A 121 -18.98 6.21 8.56
CA ARG A 121 -19.23 6.09 7.11
C ARG A 121 -19.68 4.70 6.68
N LEU A 122 -19.35 3.69 7.48
CA LEU A 122 -19.78 2.29 7.29
C LEU A 122 -21.11 1.99 8.01
N ASP A 123 -21.83 3.00 8.48
CA ASP A 123 -23.08 2.88 9.25
C ASP A 123 -22.94 1.98 10.48
N ASN A 124 -21.72 1.84 11.01
CA ASN A 124 -21.43 1.00 12.16
C ASN A 124 -20.50 1.69 13.18
N PRO A 125 -20.97 2.75 13.87
CA PRO A 125 -20.13 3.57 14.75
C PRO A 125 -19.56 2.80 15.96
N LYS A 126 -20.11 1.65 16.29
CA LYS A 126 -19.60 0.78 17.38
C LYS A 126 -18.47 -0.15 16.93
N ALA A 127 -18.24 -0.30 15.63
CA ALA A 127 -17.27 -1.25 15.07
C ALA A 127 -15.84 -0.71 14.98
N ILE A 128 -15.46 0.34 15.69
CA ILE A 128 -14.16 1.03 15.56
C ILE A 128 -12.97 0.06 15.63
N ARG A 129 -12.99 -0.91 16.56
CA ARG A 129 -11.91 -1.92 16.67
C ARG A 129 -11.86 -2.86 15.46
N ALA A 130 -13.03 -3.32 14.99
CA ALA A 130 -13.10 -4.19 13.80
C ALA A 130 -12.69 -3.44 12.54
N VAL A 131 -13.05 -2.16 12.40
CA VAL A 131 -12.60 -1.27 11.33
C VAL A 131 -11.09 -1.08 11.37
N ALA A 132 -10.50 -0.83 12.55
CA ALA A 132 -9.05 -0.70 12.71
C ALA A 132 -8.31 -2.01 12.35
N SER A 133 -8.83 -3.17 12.77
CA SER A 133 -8.30 -4.47 12.40
C SER A 133 -8.37 -4.70 10.89
N SER A 134 -9.51 -4.40 10.25
CA SER A 134 -9.68 -4.51 8.80
C SER A 134 -8.77 -3.56 8.03
N ASN A 135 -8.58 -2.33 8.52
CA ASN A 135 -7.62 -1.38 7.96
C ASN A 135 -6.18 -1.95 8.01
N GLY A 136 -5.80 -2.57 9.11
CA GLY A 136 -4.51 -3.24 9.27
C GLY A 136 -4.33 -4.49 8.40
N ALA A 137 -5.42 -5.19 8.08
CA ALA A 137 -5.41 -6.39 7.23
C ALA A 137 -5.34 -6.10 5.73
N ASN A 138 -5.33 -4.82 5.31
CA ASN A 138 -5.20 -4.43 3.92
C ASN A 138 -3.90 -4.97 3.31
N SER A 139 -4.02 -5.74 2.23
CA SER A 139 -2.89 -6.30 1.48
C SER A 139 -2.51 -5.50 0.24
N ILE A 140 -3.19 -4.38 -0.03
CA ILE A 140 -2.93 -3.51 -1.19
C ILE A 140 -2.62 -2.10 -0.66
N SER A 141 -1.51 -2.00 0.05
CA SER A 141 -1.04 -0.74 0.66
C SER A 141 -0.80 0.33 -0.40
N ILE A 142 -0.95 1.59 -0.04
CA ILE A 142 -0.78 2.79 -0.88
C ILE A 142 -1.96 2.98 -1.84
N LEU A 143 -2.24 2.03 -2.74
CA LEU A 143 -3.37 2.09 -3.67
C LEU A 143 -4.69 2.15 -2.90
N ILE A 144 -4.86 1.27 -1.90
CA ILE A 144 -5.93 1.38 -0.90
C ILE A 144 -5.37 2.17 0.28
N PRO A 145 -5.77 3.43 0.48
CA PRO A 145 -5.05 4.38 1.31
C PRO A 145 -5.30 4.22 2.81
N CYS A 146 -5.05 3.02 3.37
CA CYS A 146 -5.15 2.76 4.81
C CYS A 146 -4.25 3.66 5.67
N HIS A 147 -3.20 4.25 5.07
CA HIS A 147 -2.34 5.25 5.71
C HIS A 147 -3.05 6.60 5.96
N ARG A 148 -4.21 6.86 5.35
CA ARG A 148 -5.02 8.08 5.56
C ARG A 148 -5.93 7.98 6.78
N VAL A 149 -5.94 6.84 7.49
CA VAL A 149 -6.71 6.69 8.72
C VAL A 149 -5.79 6.81 9.94
N ILE A 150 -6.17 7.66 10.89
CA ILE A 150 -5.39 8.02 12.08
C ILE A 150 -6.23 7.86 13.36
N GLY A 151 -5.59 7.95 14.51
CA GLY A 151 -6.30 8.00 15.79
C GLY A 151 -7.16 9.27 15.94
N SER A 152 -8.17 9.23 16.81
CA SER A 152 -9.00 10.41 17.10
C SER A 152 -8.20 11.51 17.80
N ASP A 153 -7.07 11.18 18.41
CA ASP A 153 -6.10 12.11 18.99
C ASP A 153 -5.09 12.64 17.96
N HIS A 154 -5.36 12.43 16.66
CA HIS A 154 -4.50 12.76 15.51
C HIS A 154 -3.14 12.05 15.50
N LYS A 155 -2.91 11.09 16.39
CA LYS A 155 -1.68 10.30 16.37
C LYS A 155 -1.69 9.24 15.28
N LEU A 156 -0.52 8.98 14.72
CA LEU A 156 -0.31 7.86 13.82
C LEU A 156 -0.35 6.56 14.63
N THR A 157 -1.29 5.71 14.33
CA THR A 157 -1.42 4.37 14.91
C THR A 157 -1.25 3.32 13.84
N GLY A 158 -0.75 2.16 14.19
CA GLY A 158 -0.57 0.96 13.39
C GLY A 158 -0.50 1.14 11.86
N TYR A 159 0.55 0.63 11.25
CA TYR A 159 0.68 0.57 9.80
C TYR A 159 1.55 -0.63 9.41
N ALA A 160 1.21 -1.30 8.32
CA ALA A 160 1.91 -2.48 7.85
C ALA A 160 3.40 -2.24 7.57
N GLY A 161 3.75 -1.08 7.00
CA GLY A 161 5.12 -0.65 6.77
C GLY A 161 5.80 0.00 7.98
N GLY A 162 5.14 0.02 9.14
CA GLY A 162 5.60 0.76 10.33
C GLY A 162 5.24 2.25 10.29
N LEU A 163 5.37 2.92 11.44
CA LEU A 163 4.94 4.32 11.57
C LEU A 163 5.79 5.29 10.73
N VAL A 164 7.06 4.96 10.49
CA VAL A 164 7.95 5.75 9.63
C VAL A 164 7.42 5.74 8.19
N ALA A 165 7.13 4.56 7.64
CA ALA A 165 6.56 4.44 6.30
C ALA A 165 5.18 5.11 6.22
N LYS A 166 4.32 4.97 7.24
CA LYS A 166 3.03 5.66 7.32
C LYS A 166 3.20 7.17 7.23
N LYS A 167 4.13 7.73 8.01
CA LYS A 167 4.44 9.16 8.01
C LYS A 167 4.98 9.59 6.63
N THR A 168 5.91 8.84 6.07
CA THR A 168 6.56 9.18 4.79
C THR A 168 5.56 9.11 3.63
N VAL A 169 4.79 8.02 3.49
CA VAL A 169 3.70 7.94 2.50
C VAL A 169 2.69 9.07 2.72
N GLY A 170 2.40 9.42 3.98
CA GLY A 170 1.56 10.57 4.32
C GLY A 170 2.17 11.92 3.92
N LEU A 171 3.50 12.07 3.86
CA LEU A 171 4.16 13.31 3.42
C LEU A 171 4.05 13.54 1.90
N PHE A 172 3.99 12.49 1.10
CA PHE A 172 3.70 12.61 -0.34
C PHE A 172 2.30 13.18 -0.61
N ARG A 173 1.45 13.21 0.41
CA ARG A 173 0.09 13.74 0.43
C ARG A 173 -0.01 15.27 0.29
N VAL A 174 1.02 16.02 0.67
CA VAL A 174 0.95 17.50 0.75
C VAL A 174 1.56 18.11 -0.51
N ARG A 175 0.73 18.81 -1.31
CA ARG A 175 1.15 19.53 -2.53
C ARG A 175 2.05 20.73 -2.29
N GLN A 176 2.13 21.23 -1.04
CA GLN A 176 2.97 22.40 -0.73
C GLN A 176 4.35 21.96 -0.24
N PRO A 177 5.42 22.66 -0.64
CA PRO A 177 6.69 22.54 0.04
C PRO A 177 6.47 23.02 1.47
N ILE A 178 6.34 22.10 2.41
CA ILE A 178 6.53 22.45 3.82
C ILE A 178 7.92 23.02 3.87
N PHE A 179 8.05 24.28 4.32
CA PHE A 179 9.32 24.91 4.54
C PHE A 179 10.21 23.98 5.35
N PHE A 180 11.18 23.39 4.70
CA PHE A 180 12.08 22.34 5.19
C PHE A 180 13.09 22.86 6.23
N THR A 181 12.93 24.09 6.70
CA THR A 181 13.88 24.75 7.60
C THR A 181 13.91 24.22 9.04
N SER A 182 12.84 23.58 9.53
CA SER A 182 12.83 23.04 10.89
C SER A 182 13.26 21.56 11.00
N TYR A 183 13.44 20.85 9.88
CA TYR A 183 13.80 19.43 9.85
C TYR A 183 15.29 19.16 9.55
N LEU A 184 16.12 20.19 9.46
CA LEU A 184 17.53 20.06 9.08
C LEU A 184 18.44 19.41 10.13
N ASN A 185 17.93 19.09 11.32
CA ASN A 185 18.69 18.42 12.40
C ASN A 185 18.34 16.93 12.58
N ASN A 186 17.66 16.29 11.63
CA ASN A 186 17.24 14.89 11.75
C ASN A 186 18.18 13.99 10.92
N PRO A 187 18.64 12.83 11.44
CA PRO A 187 19.56 11.91 10.75
C PRO A 187 19.06 11.37 9.40
N PHE A 188 17.80 11.59 9.06
CA PHE A 188 17.21 11.26 7.75
C PHE A 188 17.63 12.17 6.59
N LYS A 189 18.50 13.19 6.82
CA LYS A 189 19.12 14.05 5.78
C LYS A 189 19.77 13.27 4.64
N LYS A 190 20.37 12.11 4.94
CA LYS A 190 21.09 11.29 3.96
C LYS A 190 20.18 10.66 2.89
N ILE A 191 18.96 10.28 3.26
CA ILE A 191 18.06 9.53 2.36
C ILE A 191 17.46 10.47 1.30
N VAL A 192 17.03 11.67 1.70
CA VAL A 192 16.44 12.65 0.77
C VAL A 192 17.53 13.29 -0.12
N SER A 193 18.71 13.53 0.41
CA SER A 193 19.85 14.09 -0.36
C SER A 193 20.37 13.12 -1.43
N LEU A 194 20.39 11.82 -1.15
CA LEU A 194 20.76 10.81 -2.16
C LEU A 194 19.76 10.73 -3.32
N TYR A 195 18.49 11.00 -3.05
CA TYR A 195 17.45 10.97 -4.08
C TYR A 195 17.47 12.20 -4.99
N THR A 196 17.76 13.39 -4.46
CA THR A 196 17.89 14.60 -5.29
C THR A 196 19.16 14.56 -6.15
N GLN A 197 20.26 14.03 -5.65
CA GLN A 197 21.50 13.88 -6.43
C GLN A 197 21.41 12.86 -7.58
N HIS A 198 20.62 11.78 -7.41
CA HIS A 198 20.43 10.79 -8.48
C HIS A 198 19.47 11.29 -9.58
N SER A 199 18.48 12.11 -9.24
CA SER A 199 17.57 12.71 -10.23
C SER A 199 18.30 13.70 -11.15
N ASP A 200 19.24 14.48 -10.62
CA ASP A 200 20.03 15.44 -11.41
C ASP A 200 21.08 14.76 -12.31
N THR A 201 21.53 13.55 -11.94
CA THR A 201 22.49 12.80 -12.76
C THR A 201 21.81 12.13 -13.96
N ILE A 202 20.56 11.67 -13.80
CA ILE A 202 19.78 11.05 -14.90
C ILE A 202 19.37 12.10 -15.93
N LEU A 203 19.04 13.32 -15.51
CA LEU A 203 18.70 14.43 -16.42
C LEU A 203 19.89 14.94 -17.24
N LYS A 204 21.12 14.74 -16.79
CA LYS A 204 22.35 15.15 -17.53
C LYS A 204 22.87 14.11 -18.53
N THR A 205 22.31 12.90 -18.53
CA THR A 205 22.73 11.81 -19.44
C THR A 205 21.78 11.64 -20.63
N ILE A 206 20.70 12.45 -20.73
CA ILE A 206 19.67 12.39 -21.79
C ILE A 206 19.65 13.68 -22.64
N ILE A 207 20.63 14.58 -22.48
CA ILE A 207 20.83 15.72 -23.40
C ILE A 207 22.15 15.50 -24.19
#